data_43557f41fcca6876467b50670ffe3f6e
#
_entry.id   43557f41fcca6876467b50670ffe3f6e
#
_cell.length_a   1.000
_cell.length_b   1.000
_cell.length_c   1.000
_cell.angle_alpha   90.00
_cell.angle_beta   90.00
_cell.angle_gamma   90.00
#
_symmetry.space_group_name_H-M   'P 1'
#
loop_
_entity.id
_entity.type
_entity.pdbx_description
1 polymer ?
#
loop_
_entity_poly.entity_id
_entity_poly.type
_entity_poly.pdbx_seq_one_letter_code
_entity_poly.pdbx_strand_id
1 'polypeptide(L)'
;MKNIRNFCIIAHIDHGKSTLADRLLELTKTVSEKELVDQVLDDMDLERERGITIKSHAIQMKYEYKGEVYTLNLIDTPGHVDFSYEVSRSIAACEGALLVVDATQGIQAQTIANLYSALEHDLEIIPVMNKIDMDSAMIDIVEDQIVDLLGCDPSDILKVSARTGEGVPAVLDAIVEKVPCPKGDPDAPLQALIFDSVFNSYRGIIAYFRVMNGTLRTNDLVKFFATGKEYNAEEVGVLQLHQVPTNELSAGNVGYIISGIKTSKEVKVGDTITHVERPCEKPVEGFENVKPMLFAGIYPVDADDYEELRASLEKLQLNDASLVWEPESSAALGFGFRCGFLGLLHMEIVQERLDREFDMDVITTVPNVSFKCFKTDGEMIEVHNPSGLPELTKIDHIEEPYIIAQIISKNEFTGPIMTLCIDRRGVLKNQVYLSTDRVELTFQMPLSEIVFDFYDKLKSISKGYASFDYHIAGYQDADLVKLDIMLNGESVDALSTLIHRGHAYDFGRRMCEKLKELIPRHQFDIAIQAAIGAKIIARETVRQVRKDVTAKCYGGDVSRKRKLLEKQKAGKKRMRQIGNVEVPQSAFLAVLKLD
;
A
#
# COMPACT_ATOMS: atom_id res chain seq x y z
N MET A 1 2.90 21.45 -28.64
CA MET A 1 2.03 21.43 -27.44
C MET A 1 0.54 21.36 -27.73
N LYS A 2 -0.02 22.10 -28.72
CA LYS A 2 -1.49 22.11 -28.97
C LYS A 2 -2.13 20.74 -29.15
N ASN A 3 -1.40 19.78 -29.72
CA ASN A 3 -1.88 18.43 -30.00
C ASN A 3 -1.43 17.40 -28.94
N ILE A 4 -0.99 17.83 -27.76
CA ILE A 4 -0.65 16.92 -26.64
C ILE A 4 -1.79 16.96 -25.63
N ARG A 5 -2.13 15.78 -25.08
CA ARG A 5 -3.07 15.61 -23.97
C ARG A 5 -2.46 14.65 -22.96
N ASN A 6 -2.26 15.13 -21.74
CA ASN A 6 -1.80 14.30 -20.62
C ASN A 6 -2.99 14.06 -19.70
N PHE A 7 -3.32 12.82 -19.47
CA PHE A 7 -4.48 12.45 -18.66
C PHE A 7 -4.22 11.17 -17.85
N CYS A 8 -4.95 11.03 -16.79
CA CYS A 8 -4.96 9.82 -15.97
C CYS A 8 -6.36 9.20 -15.90
N ILE A 9 -6.44 7.97 -15.42
CA ILE A 9 -7.71 7.30 -15.16
C ILE A 9 -7.83 7.12 -13.64
N ILE A 10 -8.82 7.73 -13.04
CA ILE A 10 -9.16 7.60 -11.63
C ILE A 10 -10.43 6.76 -11.47
N ALA A 11 -10.37 5.75 -10.64
CA ALA A 11 -11.46 4.81 -10.44
C ALA A 11 -11.36 4.13 -9.08
N HIS A 12 -12.48 3.62 -8.59
CA HIS A 12 -12.44 2.64 -7.50
C HIS A 12 -11.95 1.28 -8.02
N ILE A 13 -11.50 0.41 -7.11
CA ILE A 13 -11.11 -0.97 -7.41
C ILE A 13 -12.27 -1.67 -8.13
N ASP A 14 -11.97 -2.48 -9.13
CA ASP A 14 -12.94 -3.24 -9.94
C ASP A 14 -13.93 -2.41 -10.78
N HIS A 15 -13.80 -1.09 -10.87
CA HIS A 15 -14.62 -0.27 -11.77
C HIS A 15 -14.23 -0.38 -13.26
N GLY A 16 -13.19 -1.16 -13.57
CA GLY A 16 -12.76 -1.46 -14.93
C GLY A 16 -11.75 -0.47 -15.52
N LYS A 17 -10.91 0.14 -14.68
CA LYS A 17 -9.84 1.05 -15.07
C LYS A 17 -8.89 0.42 -16.10
N SER A 18 -8.24 -0.71 -15.76
CA SER A 18 -7.26 -1.39 -16.62
C SER A 18 -7.91 -1.89 -17.92
N THR A 19 -9.16 -2.39 -17.86
CA THR A 19 -9.91 -2.81 -19.06
C THR A 19 -10.20 -1.62 -19.99
N LEU A 20 -10.51 -0.44 -19.44
CA LEU A 20 -10.71 0.76 -20.24
C LEU A 20 -9.40 1.20 -20.89
N ALA A 21 -8.30 1.19 -20.14
CA ALA A 21 -6.96 1.50 -20.64
C ALA A 21 -6.60 0.57 -21.82
N ASP A 22 -6.81 -0.75 -21.69
CA ASP A 22 -6.58 -1.72 -22.77
C ASP A 22 -7.35 -1.35 -24.04
N ARG A 23 -8.63 -0.95 -23.91
CA ARG A 23 -9.45 -0.54 -25.07
C ARG A 23 -8.96 0.74 -25.72
N LEU A 24 -8.47 1.71 -24.94
CA LEU A 24 -7.87 2.93 -25.48
C LEU A 24 -6.60 2.59 -26.29
N LEU A 25 -5.76 1.68 -25.78
CA LEU A 25 -4.54 1.20 -26.45
C LEU A 25 -4.85 0.44 -27.76
N GLU A 26 -5.88 -0.39 -27.74
CA GLU A 26 -6.34 -1.13 -28.92
C GLU A 26 -6.83 -0.17 -30.01
N LEU A 27 -7.74 0.74 -29.67
CA LEU A 27 -8.34 1.69 -30.62
C LEU A 27 -7.31 2.65 -31.23
N THR A 28 -6.30 3.05 -30.46
CA THR A 28 -5.20 3.89 -30.94
C THR A 28 -4.11 3.10 -31.68
N LYS A 29 -4.25 1.76 -31.76
CA LYS A 29 -3.27 0.84 -32.36
C LYS A 29 -1.87 0.98 -31.76
N THR A 30 -1.79 1.37 -30.52
CA THR A 30 -0.53 1.49 -29.78
C THR A 30 0.03 0.12 -29.46
N VAL A 31 -0.85 -0.87 -29.28
CA VAL A 31 -0.53 -2.28 -29.06
C VAL A 31 -0.99 -3.08 -30.27
N SER A 32 -0.15 -4.00 -30.76
CA SER A 32 -0.53 -4.89 -31.85
C SER A 32 -1.50 -5.97 -31.35
N GLU A 33 -2.38 -6.48 -32.22
CA GLU A 33 -3.32 -7.59 -31.88
C GLU A 33 -2.64 -8.84 -31.29
N LYS A 34 -1.34 -9.03 -31.55
CA LYS A 34 -0.56 -10.17 -31.03
C LYS A 34 -0.02 -9.93 -29.62
N GLU A 35 0.15 -8.69 -29.24
CA GLU A 35 0.67 -8.25 -27.94
C GLU A 35 -0.46 -7.86 -26.98
N LEU A 36 -1.69 -7.84 -27.47
CA LEU A 36 -2.87 -7.54 -26.66
C LEU A 36 -3.15 -8.72 -25.71
N VAL A 37 -2.81 -8.54 -24.45
CA VAL A 37 -3.13 -9.45 -23.35
C VAL A 37 -4.06 -8.66 -22.42
N ASP A 38 -4.94 -9.34 -21.71
CA ASP A 38 -5.75 -8.66 -20.69
C ASP A 38 -4.85 -7.99 -19.65
N GLN A 39 -5.15 -6.72 -19.33
CA GLN A 39 -4.38 -5.88 -18.41
C GLN A 39 -2.93 -5.67 -18.89
N VAL A 40 -2.77 -5.20 -20.12
CA VAL A 40 -1.47 -4.97 -20.78
C VAL A 40 -0.54 -4.04 -19.96
N LEU A 41 -1.11 -3.08 -19.23
CA LEU A 41 -0.35 -2.13 -18.41
C LEU A 41 0.06 -2.69 -17.06
N ASP A 42 -0.59 -3.74 -16.58
CA ASP A 42 -0.23 -4.39 -15.32
C ASP A 42 0.96 -5.33 -15.56
N ASP A 43 2.19 -4.83 -15.43
CA ASP A 43 3.42 -5.54 -15.79
C ASP A 43 3.78 -6.65 -14.78
N MET A 44 3.31 -6.53 -13.54
CA MET A 44 3.60 -7.50 -12.49
C MET A 44 2.56 -8.62 -12.48
N ASP A 45 3.02 -9.87 -12.35
CA ASP A 45 2.11 -11.02 -12.16
C ASP A 45 1.19 -10.81 -10.94
N LEU A 46 1.71 -10.15 -9.91
CA LEU A 46 0.99 -9.83 -8.70
C LEU A 46 -0.18 -8.84 -8.93
N GLU A 47 -0.03 -7.87 -9.83
CA GLU A 47 -1.08 -6.94 -10.24
C GLU A 47 -2.23 -7.70 -10.91
N ARG A 48 -1.90 -8.59 -11.85
CA ARG A 48 -2.88 -9.41 -12.58
C ARG A 48 -3.61 -10.39 -11.67
N GLU A 49 -2.89 -11.06 -10.75
CA GLU A 49 -3.48 -12.00 -9.81
C GLU A 49 -4.45 -11.34 -8.82
N ARG A 50 -4.10 -10.13 -8.36
CA ARG A 50 -4.90 -9.37 -7.38
C ARG A 50 -5.95 -8.46 -8.04
N GLY A 51 -5.86 -8.25 -9.36
CA GLY A 51 -6.74 -7.35 -10.11
C GLY A 51 -6.59 -5.87 -9.71
N ILE A 52 -5.42 -5.47 -9.24
CA ILE A 52 -5.13 -4.11 -8.81
C ILE A 52 -3.85 -3.59 -9.46
N THR A 53 -3.84 -2.35 -9.91
CA THR A 53 -2.61 -1.68 -10.31
C THR A 53 -1.85 -1.27 -9.07
N ILE A 54 -0.60 -1.69 -8.97
CA ILE A 54 0.30 -1.38 -7.84
C ILE A 54 1.19 -0.20 -8.23
N LYS A 55 1.71 -0.19 -9.46
CA LYS A 55 2.64 0.81 -9.96
C LYS A 55 2.04 1.63 -11.07
N SER A 56 2.31 2.94 -11.06
CA SER A 56 1.90 3.84 -12.14
C SER A 56 2.65 3.53 -13.43
N HIS A 57 1.95 3.48 -14.53
CA HIS A 57 2.52 3.32 -15.87
C HIS A 57 2.17 4.51 -16.75
N ALA A 58 3.15 5.03 -17.47
CA ALA A 58 2.92 6.06 -18.45
C ALA A 58 3.04 5.47 -19.86
N ILE A 59 2.08 5.74 -20.71
CA ILE A 59 2.10 5.27 -22.09
C ILE A 59 1.63 6.35 -23.08
N GLN A 60 2.38 6.50 -24.17
CA GLN A 60 2.08 7.44 -25.23
C GLN A 60 1.33 6.76 -26.35
N MET A 61 0.19 7.33 -26.71
CA MET A 61 -0.67 6.91 -27.82
C MET A 61 -0.73 8.01 -28.88
N LYS A 62 -1.01 7.63 -30.12
CA LYS A 62 -1.33 8.56 -31.22
C LYS A 62 -2.76 8.35 -31.65
N TYR A 63 -3.52 9.42 -31.71
CA TYR A 63 -4.93 9.39 -32.12
C TYR A 63 -5.20 10.44 -33.18
N GLU A 64 -5.84 10.02 -34.30
CA GLU A 64 -6.24 10.92 -35.37
C GLU A 64 -7.67 11.41 -35.12
N TYR A 65 -7.82 12.73 -34.98
CA TYR A 65 -9.10 13.36 -34.75
C TYR A 65 -9.28 14.54 -35.71
N LYS A 66 -10.36 14.53 -36.50
CA LYS A 66 -10.71 15.58 -37.51
C LYS A 66 -9.55 15.91 -38.47
N GLY A 67 -8.71 14.91 -38.81
CA GLY A 67 -7.58 15.06 -39.73
C GLY A 67 -6.30 15.61 -39.12
N GLU A 68 -6.27 15.80 -37.82
CA GLU A 68 -5.06 16.13 -37.02
C GLU A 68 -4.63 14.96 -36.12
N VAL A 69 -3.32 14.75 -35.98
CA VAL A 69 -2.78 13.72 -35.11
C VAL A 69 -2.50 14.33 -33.75
N TYR A 70 -3.10 13.74 -32.73
CA TYR A 70 -2.88 14.07 -31.34
C TYR A 70 -1.97 13.04 -30.64
N THR A 71 -1.15 13.52 -29.73
CA THR A 71 -0.35 12.71 -28.83
C THR A 71 -1.07 12.66 -27.49
N LEU A 72 -1.50 11.47 -27.09
CA LEU A 72 -2.20 11.21 -25.85
C LEU A 72 -1.25 10.49 -24.91
N ASN A 73 -0.92 11.08 -23.78
CA ASN A 73 -0.12 10.45 -22.75
C ASN A 73 -1.06 10.02 -21.62
N LEU A 74 -1.28 8.72 -21.50
CA LEU A 74 -1.99 8.12 -20.38
C LEU A 74 -0.99 7.86 -19.25
N ILE A 75 -1.30 8.33 -18.06
CA ILE A 75 -0.59 7.97 -16.83
C ILE A 75 -1.57 7.14 -16.00
N ASP A 76 -1.37 5.81 -16.02
CA ASP A 76 -2.22 4.90 -15.26
C ASP A 76 -1.94 5.02 -13.77
N THR A 77 -2.98 4.99 -12.94
CA THR A 77 -2.88 5.24 -11.49
C THR A 77 -3.33 4.03 -10.70
N PRO A 78 -2.70 3.71 -9.56
CA PRO A 78 -3.25 2.75 -8.61
C PRO A 78 -4.66 3.14 -8.16
N GLY A 79 -5.47 2.14 -7.81
CA GLY A 79 -6.85 2.37 -7.32
C GLY A 79 -7.01 2.20 -5.81
N HIS A 80 -5.98 1.79 -5.07
CA HIS A 80 -6.07 1.45 -3.65
C HIS A 80 -5.58 2.60 -2.75
N VAL A 81 -6.21 2.75 -1.57
CA VAL A 81 -5.88 3.82 -0.60
C VAL A 81 -4.41 3.82 -0.16
N ASP A 82 -3.79 2.66 0.01
CA ASP A 82 -2.37 2.54 0.39
C ASP A 82 -1.44 3.19 -0.64
N PHE A 83 -1.88 3.33 -1.90
CA PHE A 83 -1.14 3.95 -3.00
C PHE A 83 -1.61 5.36 -3.35
N SER A 84 -2.36 6.03 -2.46
CA SER A 84 -2.86 7.40 -2.68
C SER A 84 -1.75 8.40 -3.05
N TYR A 85 -0.54 8.18 -2.54
CA TYR A 85 0.63 8.97 -2.87
C TYR A 85 1.07 8.83 -4.34
N GLU A 86 1.03 7.62 -4.90
CA GLU A 86 1.34 7.38 -6.31
C GLU A 86 0.25 7.96 -7.21
N VAL A 87 -1.01 7.90 -6.75
CA VAL A 87 -2.13 8.56 -7.41
C VAL A 87 -1.90 10.07 -7.50
N SER A 88 -1.56 10.72 -6.40
CA SER A 88 -1.29 12.16 -6.35
C SER A 88 -0.16 12.58 -7.30
N ARG A 89 0.92 11.81 -7.39
CA ARG A 89 2.02 12.07 -8.34
C ARG A 89 1.58 11.98 -9.79
N SER A 90 0.81 10.96 -10.11
CA SER A 90 0.29 10.74 -11.47
C SER A 90 -0.67 11.86 -11.87
N ILE A 91 -1.54 12.27 -10.96
CA ILE A 91 -2.48 13.39 -11.12
C ILE A 91 -1.71 14.69 -11.39
N ALA A 92 -0.68 15.01 -10.62
CA ALA A 92 0.12 16.23 -10.80
C ALA A 92 0.86 16.29 -12.15
N ALA A 93 1.02 15.16 -12.83
CA ALA A 93 1.63 15.10 -14.16
C ALA A 93 0.59 15.22 -15.31
N CYS A 94 -0.69 15.45 -15.02
CA CYS A 94 -1.78 15.47 -15.98
C CYS A 94 -2.48 16.84 -16.07
N GLU A 95 -3.24 17.05 -17.13
CA GLU A 95 -4.18 18.15 -17.30
C GLU A 95 -5.63 17.70 -17.24
N GLY A 96 -5.90 16.39 -17.34
CA GLY A 96 -7.25 15.86 -17.25
C GLY A 96 -7.29 14.50 -16.59
N ALA A 97 -8.48 14.12 -16.12
CA ALA A 97 -8.74 12.82 -15.53
C ALA A 97 -10.04 12.21 -16.04
N LEU A 98 -10.00 10.94 -16.41
CA LEU A 98 -11.20 10.14 -16.65
C LEU A 98 -11.69 9.60 -15.29
N LEU A 99 -12.85 10.05 -14.84
CA LEU A 99 -13.50 9.55 -13.64
C LEU A 99 -14.39 8.36 -14.00
N VAL A 100 -13.91 7.14 -13.76
CA VAL A 100 -14.63 5.91 -14.13
C VAL A 100 -15.48 5.43 -12.97
N VAL A 101 -16.79 5.32 -13.23
CA VAL A 101 -17.78 4.83 -12.27
C VAL A 101 -18.47 3.58 -12.84
N ASP A 102 -18.53 2.52 -12.05
CA ASP A 102 -19.22 1.27 -12.42
C ASP A 102 -20.74 1.48 -12.33
N ALA A 103 -21.47 1.25 -13.44
CA ALA A 103 -22.93 1.36 -13.49
C ALA A 103 -23.66 0.38 -12.57
N THR A 104 -22.99 -0.69 -12.10
CA THR A 104 -23.59 -1.69 -11.16
C THR A 104 -23.36 -1.34 -9.69
N GLN A 105 -22.34 -0.53 -9.39
CA GLN A 105 -21.95 -0.20 -8.02
C GLN A 105 -22.16 1.29 -7.68
N GLY A 106 -22.08 2.19 -8.67
CA GLY A 106 -22.17 3.63 -8.49
C GLY A 106 -20.94 4.22 -7.79
N ILE A 107 -21.08 5.41 -7.22
CA ILE A 107 -19.99 6.14 -6.55
C ILE A 107 -19.55 5.42 -5.28
N GLN A 108 -18.21 5.33 -5.08
CA GLN A 108 -17.55 4.69 -3.95
C GLN A 108 -16.62 5.69 -3.23
N ALA A 109 -16.14 5.36 -2.01
CA ALA A 109 -15.31 6.26 -1.21
C ALA A 109 -14.03 6.71 -1.95
N GLN A 110 -13.32 5.78 -2.60
CA GLN A 110 -12.12 6.11 -3.38
C GLN A 110 -12.42 6.96 -4.62
N THR A 111 -13.63 6.83 -5.20
CA THR A 111 -14.05 7.70 -6.30
C THR A 111 -14.07 9.17 -5.85
N ILE A 112 -14.60 9.43 -4.65
CA ILE A 112 -14.69 10.76 -4.07
C ILE A 112 -13.29 11.28 -3.70
N ALA A 113 -12.48 10.48 -3.00
CA ALA A 113 -11.14 10.87 -2.58
C ALA A 113 -10.22 11.21 -3.78
N ASN A 114 -10.22 10.35 -4.82
CA ASN A 114 -9.45 10.59 -6.03
C ASN A 114 -9.95 11.81 -6.82
N LEU A 115 -11.28 12.05 -6.83
CA LEU A 115 -11.85 13.23 -7.45
C LEU A 115 -11.36 14.51 -6.76
N TYR A 116 -11.39 14.56 -5.41
CA TYR A 116 -10.89 15.73 -4.68
C TYR A 116 -9.41 15.98 -4.95
N SER A 117 -8.59 14.92 -4.96
CA SER A 117 -7.18 15.05 -5.34
C SER A 117 -6.99 15.59 -6.75
N ALA A 118 -7.81 15.19 -7.71
CA ALA A 118 -7.77 15.72 -9.08
C ALA A 118 -8.20 17.19 -9.14
N LEU A 119 -9.21 17.59 -8.37
CA LEU A 119 -9.69 18.99 -8.29
C LEU A 119 -8.66 19.91 -7.60
N GLU A 120 -7.93 19.44 -6.59
CA GLU A 120 -6.83 20.20 -5.96
C GLU A 120 -5.71 20.54 -6.95
N HIS A 121 -5.55 19.74 -8.01
CA HIS A 121 -4.58 19.97 -9.09
C HIS A 121 -5.18 20.64 -10.32
N ASP A 122 -6.38 21.19 -10.25
CA ASP A 122 -7.10 21.85 -11.35
C ASP A 122 -7.25 20.99 -12.63
N LEU A 123 -7.42 19.67 -12.48
CA LEU A 123 -7.63 18.78 -13.63
C LEU A 123 -9.04 18.92 -14.21
N GLU A 124 -9.13 18.85 -15.54
CA GLU A 124 -10.42 18.69 -16.23
C GLU A 124 -10.94 17.27 -16.02
N ILE A 125 -12.16 17.15 -15.48
CA ILE A 125 -12.76 15.86 -15.14
C ILE A 125 -13.74 15.42 -16.23
N ILE A 126 -13.50 14.25 -16.82
CA ILE A 126 -14.41 13.63 -17.80
C ILE A 126 -15.09 12.43 -17.14
N PRO A 127 -16.39 12.50 -16.83
CA PRO A 127 -17.11 11.40 -16.23
C PRO A 127 -17.38 10.27 -17.24
N VAL A 128 -17.04 9.05 -16.86
CA VAL A 128 -17.21 7.82 -17.66
C VAL A 128 -17.97 6.80 -16.83
N MET A 129 -19.19 6.46 -17.25
CA MET A 129 -19.99 5.39 -16.67
C MET A 129 -19.68 4.08 -17.40
N ASN A 130 -19.02 3.15 -16.71
CA ASN A 130 -18.60 1.88 -17.29
C ASN A 130 -19.52 0.72 -16.92
N LYS A 131 -19.37 -0.40 -17.62
CA LYS A 131 -20.13 -1.65 -17.45
C LYS A 131 -21.64 -1.52 -17.73
N ILE A 132 -22.00 -0.70 -18.70
CA ILE A 132 -23.40 -0.54 -19.12
C ILE A 132 -24.00 -1.81 -19.76
N ASP A 133 -23.15 -2.76 -20.16
CA ASP A 133 -23.50 -4.08 -20.71
C ASP A 133 -23.99 -5.09 -19.68
N MET A 134 -23.87 -4.79 -18.39
CA MET A 134 -24.30 -5.69 -17.34
C MET A 134 -25.80 -5.60 -17.07
N ASP A 135 -26.48 -6.74 -16.91
CA ASP A 135 -27.92 -6.80 -16.58
C ASP A 135 -28.26 -6.08 -15.24
N SER A 136 -27.28 -5.97 -14.36
CA SER A 136 -27.40 -5.28 -13.06
C SER A 136 -27.07 -3.78 -13.11
N ALA A 137 -26.83 -3.21 -14.28
CA ALA A 137 -26.49 -1.80 -14.43
C ALA A 137 -27.70 -0.91 -14.04
N MET A 138 -27.45 0.07 -13.17
CA MET A 138 -28.42 1.03 -12.66
C MET A 138 -28.17 2.40 -13.29
N ILE A 139 -28.25 2.48 -14.62
CA ILE A 139 -27.78 3.63 -15.43
C ILE A 139 -28.36 4.94 -14.91
N ASP A 140 -29.69 5.05 -14.76
CA ASP A 140 -30.36 6.29 -14.35
C ASP A 140 -29.93 6.73 -12.95
N ILE A 141 -29.83 5.77 -12.01
CA ILE A 141 -29.44 6.05 -10.62
C ILE A 141 -27.98 6.53 -10.53
N VAL A 142 -27.08 5.87 -11.29
CA VAL A 142 -25.66 6.21 -11.27
C VAL A 142 -25.40 7.53 -12.03
N GLU A 143 -26.20 7.82 -13.06
CA GLU A 143 -26.18 9.11 -13.76
C GLU A 143 -26.51 10.24 -12.79
N ASP A 144 -27.61 10.11 -12.03
CA ASP A 144 -28.00 11.08 -11.01
C ASP A 144 -26.90 11.27 -9.94
N GLN A 145 -26.26 10.19 -9.47
CA GLN A 145 -25.15 10.28 -8.52
C GLN A 145 -23.96 11.07 -9.09
N ILE A 146 -23.60 10.84 -10.35
CA ILE A 146 -22.49 11.55 -11.01
C ILE A 146 -22.83 13.03 -11.18
N VAL A 147 -24.06 13.34 -11.59
CA VAL A 147 -24.55 14.72 -11.71
C VAL A 147 -24.52 15.43 -10.35
N ASP A 148 -25.00 14.78 -9.30
CA ASP A 148 -24.99 15.36 -7.94
C ASP A 148 -23.55 15.61 -7.44
N LEU A 149 -22.62 14.70 -7.77
CA LEU A 149 -21.21 14.81 -7.33
C LEU A 149 -20.44 15.90 -8.09
N LEU A 150 -20.61 16.00 -9.41
CA LEU A 150 -19.81 16.87 -10.26
C LEU A 150 -20.52 18.18 -10.63
N GLY A 151 -21.85 18.24 -10.48
CA GLY A 151 -22.64 19.36 -10.98
C GLY A 151 -22.65 19.49 -12.50
N CYS A 152 -22.39 18.40 -13.24
CA CYS A 152 -22.31 18.38 -14.71
C CYS A 152 -23.68 18.13 -15.36
N ASP A 153 -23.79 18.38 -16.67
CA ASP A 153 -24.98 17.98 -17.43
C ASP A 153 -24.97 16.45 -17.65
N PRO A 154 -26.13 15.76 -17.57
CA PRO A 154 -26.21 14.33 -17.89
C PRO A 154 -25.64 13.95 -19.25
N SER A 155 -25.71 14.84 -20.24
CA SER A 155 -25.14 14.64 -21.59
C SER A 155 -23.61 14.62 -21.61
N ASP A 156 -22.94 15.11 -20.58
CA ASP A 156 -21.48 15.08 -20.45
C ASP A 156 -20.94 13.73 -19.99
N ILE A 157 -21.82 12.87 -19.45
CA ILE A 157 -21.47 11.55 -18.93
C ILE A 157 -21.34 10.56 -20.09
N LEU A 158 -20.14 10.02 -20.28
CA LEU A 158 -19.89 9.04 -21.33
C LEU A 158 -20.27 7.65 -20.84
N LYS A 159 -21.26 7.04 -21.48
CA LYS A 159 -21.74 5.70 -21.17
C LYS A 159 -20.99 4.68 -22.01
N VAL A 160 -20.25 3.77 -21.35
CA VAL A 160 -19.34 2.84 -22.04
C VAL A 160 -19.42 1.42 -21.47
N SER A 161 -19.04 0.47 -22.30
CA SER A 161 -18.62 -0.87 -21.85
C SER A 161 -17.18 -1.09 -22.28
N ALA A 162 -16.25 -0.99 -21.36
CA ALA A 162 -14.84 -1.30 -21.63
C ALA A 162 -14.66 -2.76 -22.10
N ARG A 163 -15.52 -3.68 -21.64
CA ARG A 163 -15.51 -5.09 -22.03
C ARG A 163 -15.87 -5.30 -23.51
N THR A 164 -16.92 -4.64 -23.99
CA THR A 164 -17.41 -4.81 -25.38
C THR A 164 -16.82 -3.80 -26.35
N GLY A 165 -16.24 -2.70 -25.84
CA GLY A 165 -15.75 -1.56 -26.64
C GLY A 165 -16.84 -0.53 -26.98
N GLU A 166 -18.09 -0.74 -26.55
CA GLU A 166 -19.20 0.17 -26.79
C GLU A 166 -18.94 1.53 -26.11
N GLY A 167 -19.13 2.64 -26.86
CA GLY A 167 -18.95 3.99 -26.37
C GLY A 167 -17.51 4.45 -26.17
N VAL A 168 -16.50 3.56 -26.22
CA VAL A 168 -15.09 3.91 -25.96
C VAL A 168 -14.50 4.90 -26.98
N PRO A 169 -14.84 4.89 -28.29
CA PRO A 169 -14.38 5.91 -29.21
C PRO A 169 -14.76 7.34 -28.78
N ALA A 170 -15.94 7.53 -28.19
CA ALA A 170 -16.37 8.83 -27.69
C ALA A 170 -15.50 9.31 -26.50
N VAL A 171 -14.88 8.40 -25.74
CA VAL A 171 -13.92 8.77 -24.68
C VAL A 171 -12.65 9.37 -25.29
N LEU A 172 -12.11 8.79 -26.38
CA LEU A 172 -10.95 9.36 -27.08
C LEU A 172 -11.24 10.74 -27.67
N ASP A 173 -12.44 10.91 -28.27
CA ASP A 173 -12.88 12.19 -28.78
C ASP A 173 -12.99 13.24 -27.67
N ALA A 174 -13.60 12.87 -26.54
CA ALA A 174 -13.73 13.75 -25.38
C ALA A 174 -12.38 14.14 -24.75
N ILE A 175 -11.41 13.22 -24.70
CA ILE A 175 -10.04 13.54 -24.25
C ILE A 175 -9.44 14.64 -25.12
N VAL A 176 -9.56 14.54 -26.44
CA VAL A 176 -9.04 15.55 -27.37
C VAL A 176 -9.76 16.89 -27.22
N GLU A 177 -11.09 16.87 -27.06
CA GLU A 177 -11.92 18.08 -27.03
C GLU A 177 -11.90 18.80 -25.67
N LYS A 178 -11.97 18.06 -24.57
CA LYS A 178 -12.16 18.62 -23.22
C LYS A 178 -10.84 18.80 -22.47
N VAL A 179 -9.89 17.84 -22.53
CA VAL A 179 -8.61 17.98 -21.82
C VAL A 179 -7.81 19.15 -22.41
N PRO A 180 -7.39 20.13 -21.60
CA PRO A 180 -6.60 21.25 -22.11
C PRO A 180 -5.20 20.77 -22.57
N CYS A 181 -4.61 21.52 -23.49
CA CYS A 181 -3.22 21.28 -23.85
C CYS A 181 -2.27 21.69 -22.71
N PRO A 182 -1.11 21.03 -22.57
CA PRO A 182 -0.11 21.40 -21.59
C PRO A 182 0.29 22.86 -21.69
N LYS A 183 0.50 23.50 -20.53
CA LYS A 183 1.07 24.85 -20.43
C LYS A 183 2.60 24.70 -20.32
N GLY A 184 3.35 25.66 -20.85
CA GLY A 184 4.81 25.68 -20.78
C GLY A 184 5.43 26.42 -21.96
N ASP A 185 6.72 26.72 -21.84
CA ASP A 185 7.51 27.40 -22.85
C ASP A 185 8.71 26.52 -23.25
N PRO A 186 8.77 26.00 -24.51
CA PRO A 186 9.88 25.18 -24.98
C PRO A 186 11.26 25.89 -24.98
N ASP A 187 11.27 27.22 -25.02
CA ASP A 187 12.49 28.04 -25.07
C ASP A 187 12.95 28.49 -23.68
N ALA A 188 12.16 28.24 -22.64
CA ALA A 188 12.53 28.54 -21.24
C ALA A 188 13.64 27.59 -20.73
N PRO A 189 14.27 27.88 -19.59
CA PRO A 189 15.13 26.92 -18.91
C PRO A 189 14.40 25.61 -18.62
N LEU A 190 15.11 24.48 -18.77
CA LEU A 190 14.53 23.16 -18.55
C LEU A 190 14.02 23.01 -17.12
N GLN A 191 12.77 22.61 -16.99
CA GLN A 191 12.13 22.14 -15.78
C GLN A 191 11.36 20.87 -16.12
N ALA A 192 11.88 19.71 -15.69
CA ALA A 192 11.20 18.45 -15.87
C ALA A 192 10.96 17.80 -14.50
N LEU A 193 9.70 17.47 -14.20
CA LEU A 193 9.26 16.87 -12.95
C LEU A 193 9.36 15.35 -13.04
N ILE A 194 10.11 14.73 -12.13
CA ILE A 194 10.19 13.27 -12.01
C ILE A 194 8.96 12.80 -11.23
N PHE A 195 8.09 12.00 -11.85
CA PHE A 195 6.92 11.44 -11.18
C PHE A 195 7.08 9.97 -10.78
N ASP A 196 8.00 9.22 -11.43
CA ASP A 196 8.32 7.84 -11.07
C ASP A 196 9.74 7.44 -11.50
N SER A 197 10.24 6.29 -11.03
CA SER A 197 11.51 5.71 -11.46
C SER A 197 11.51 4.19 -11.37
N VAL A 198 12.28 3.55 -12.26
CA VAL A 198 12.47 2.09 -12.29
C VAL A 198 13.96 1.79 -12.35
N PHE A 199 14.39 0.80 -11.57
CA PHE A 199 15.76 0.30 -11.65
C PHE A 199 15.88 -0.84 -12.65
N ASN A 200 16.84 -0.72 -13.54
CA ASN A 200 17.24 -1.77 -14.46
C ASN A 200 18.69 -2.16 -14.17
N SER A 201 18.96 -3.47 -13.98
CA SER A 201 20.29 -3.97 -13.60
C SER A 201 21.39 -3.64 -14.62
N TYR A 202 21.03 -3.44 -15.88
CA TYR A 202 21.98 -3.13 -16.98
C TYR A 202 22.11 -1.64 -17.26
N ARG A 203 21.01 -0.89 -17.14
CA ARG A 203 20.91 0.52 -17.56
C ARG A 203 20.92 1.51 -16.38
N GLY A 204 20.86 1.01 -15.15
CA GLY A 204 20.75 1.81 -13.94
C GLY A 204 19.32 2.32 -13.73
N ILE A 205 19.16 3.48 -13.09
CA ILE A 205 17.86 4.09 -12.82
C ILE A 205 17.33 4.77 -14.10
N ILE A 206 16.10 4.43 -14.45
CA ILE A 206 15.33 5.05 -15.51
C ILE A 206 14.32 5.95 -14.83
N ALA A 207 14.49 7.26 -14.93
CA ALA A 207 13.55 8.21 -14.35
C ALA A 207 12.47 8.59 -15.36
N TYR A 208 11.20 8.50 -14.94
CA TYR A 208 10.04 8.94 -15.71
C TYR A 208 9.71 10.37 -15.32
N PHE A 209 9.56 11.22 -16.32
CA PHE A 209 9.38 12.64 -16.09
C PHE A 209 8.40 13.26 -17.06
N ARG A 210 7.89 14.40 -16.65
CA ARG A 210 7.15 15.33 -17.51
C ARG A 210 7.94 16.62 -17.67
N VAL A 211 8.11 17.08 -18.91
CA VAL A 211 8.70 18.38 -19.21
C VAL A 211 7.66 19.48 -18.98
N MET A 212 7.88 20.32 -17.97
CA MET A 212 7.04 21.48 -17.68
C MET A 212 7.45 22.67 -18.53
N ASN A 213 8.75 22.95 -18.62
CA ASN A 213 9.33 24.00 -19.44
C ASN A 213 10.64 23.54 -20.07
N GLY A 214 11.03 24.20 -21.16
CA GLY A 214 12.28 23.91 -21.87
C GLY A 214 12.21 22.68 -22.78
N THR A 215 13.37 22.23 -23.19
CA THR A 215 13.55 21.05 -24.06
C THR A 215 14.76 20.27 -23.57
N LEU A 216 14.62 18.96 -23.39
CA LEU A 216 15.70 18.04 -23.02
C LEU A 216 16.12 17.24 -24.25
N ARG A 217 17.44 17.15 -24.50
CA ARG A 217 18.02 16.39 -25.61
C ARG A 217 18.93 15.28 -25.12
N THR A 218 19.11 14.28 -25.96
CA THR A 218 20.12 13.25 -25.74
C THR A 218 21.51 13.87 -25.68
N ASN A 219 22.33 13.45 -24.71
CA ASN A 219 23.65 13.98 -24.35
C ASN A 219 23.67 15.37 -23.67
N ASP A 220 22.53 15.95 -23.32
CA ASP A 220 22.51 17.16 -22.50
C ASP A 220 23.09 16.86 -21.11
N LEU A 221 23.87 17.81 -20.57
CA LEU A 221 24.34 17.76 -19.20
C LEU A 221 23.25 18.33 -18.28
N VAL A 222 22.66 17.46 -17.46
CA VAL A 222 21.54 17.78 -16.60
C VAL A 222 21.92 17.71 -15.14
N LYS A 223 21.19 18.46 -14.32
CA LYS A 223 21.34 18.51 -12.87
C LYS A 223 20.01 18.13 -12.22
N PHE A 224 20.07 17.26 -11.23
CA PHE A 224 18.95 16.93 -10.35
C PHE A 224 18.94 17.97 -9.22
N PHE A 225 17.86 18.72 -9.11
CA PHE A 225 17.80 19.94 -8.28
C PHE A 225 17.97 19.64 -6.78
N ALA A 226 17.28 18.60 -6.25
CA ALA A 226 17.30 18.26 -4.83
C ALA A 226 18.65 17.68 -4.38
N THR A 227 19.33 16.89 -5.23
CA THR A 227 20.61 16.27 -4.89
C THR A 227 21.81 17.10 -5.32
N GLY A 228 21.60 18.06 -6.24
CA GLY A 228 22.64 18.90 -6.81
C GLY A 228 23.63 18.15 -7.72
N LYS A 229 23.42 16.87 -8.00
CA LYS A 229 24.28 16.03 -8.82
C LYS A 229 24.03 16.23 -10.31
N GLU A 230 25.10 16.09 -11.09
CA GLU A 230 25.13 16.33 -12.52
C GLU A 230 25.38 15.02 -13.27
N TYR A 231 24.63 14.80 -14.35
CA TYR A 231 24.70 13.59 -15.18
C TYR A 231 24.49 13.93 -16.66
N ASN A 232 25.02 13.09 -17.54
CA ASN A 232 24.67 13.15 -18.95
C ASN A 232 23.35 12.41 -19.19
N ALA A 233 22.46 12.99 -19.99
CA ALA A 233 21.26 12.33 -20.51
C ALA A 233 21.68 11.35 -21.63
N GLU A 234 22.19 10.16 -21.24
CA GLU A 234 22.69 9.16 -22.20
C GLU A 234 21.62 8.75 -23.21
N GLU A 235 20.39 8.62 -22.74
CA GLU A 235 19.23 8.32 -23.58
C GLU A 235 18.00 9.07 -23.03
N VAL A 236 17.22 9.63 -23.95
CA VAL A 236 15.93 10.27 -23.71
C VAL A 236 14.93 9.62 -24.65
N GLY A 237 13.70 9.39 -24.19
CA GLY A 237 12.70 8.76 -25.05
C GLY A 237 11.29 8.84 -24.48
N VAL A 238 10.35 8.31 -25.26
CA VAL A 238 8.93 8.21 -24.90
C VAL A 238 8.59 6.79 -24.48
N LEU A 239 7.55 6.66 -23.66
CA LEU A 239 7.03 5.40 -23.19
C LEU A 239 5.87 4.97 -24.10
N GLN A 240 6.09 3.89 -24.82
CA GLN A 240 5.04 3.09 -25.45
C GLN A 240 4.95 1.77 -24.69
N LEU A 241 4.52 0.68 -25.31
CA LEU A 241 4.66 -0.64 -24.68
C LEU A 241 6.11 -0.92 -24.26
N HIS A 242 7.06 -0.40 -25.05
CA HIS A 242 8.48 -0.42 -24.77
C HIS A 242 9.04 1.01 -24.79
N GLN A 243 10.20 1.19 -24.21
CA GLN A 243 10.94 2.44 -24.27
C GLN A 243 11.38 2.71 -25.71
N VAL A 244 10.97 3.87 -26.24
CA VAL A 244 11.30 4.29 -27.61
C VAL A 244 12.21 5.51 -27.53
N PRO A 245 13.52 5.37 -27.85
CA PRO A 245 14.44 6.49 -27.82
C PRO A 245 14.04 7.60 -28.80
N THR A 246 14.22 8.84 -28.39
CA THR A 246 14.00 10.04 -29.19
C THR A 246 15.18 11.00 -29.04
N ASN A 247 15.34 11.92 -29.98
CA ASN A 247 16.42 12.89 -29.91
C ASN A 247 16.17 14.00 -28.90
N GLU A 248 14.90 14.38 -28.70
CA GLU A 248 14.50 15.46 -27.81
C GLU A 248 13.07 15.29 -27.29
N LEU A 249 12.81 15.88 -26.12
CA LEU A 249 11.48 16.04 -25.51
C LEU A 249 11.32 17.50 -25.07
N SER A 250 10.24 18.14 -25.52
CA SER A 250 9.94 19.55 -25.24
C SER A 250 8.81 19.69 -24.21
N ALA A 251 8.58 20.91 -23.74
CA ALA A 251 7.50 21.24 -22.81
C ALA A 251 6.17 20.56 -23.20
N GLY A 252 5.53 19.94 -22.21
CA GLY A 252 4.29 19.17 -22.34
C GLY A 252 4.48 17.67 -22.62
N ASN A 253 5.67 17.22 -23.01
CA ASN A 253 5.92 15.79 -23.26
C ASN A 253 6.14 15.03 -21.94
N VAL A 254 5.70 13.78 -21.94
CA VAL A 254 6.02 12.77 -20.93
C VAL A 254 7.02 11.80 -21.55
N GLY A 255 8.03 11.40 -20.77
CA GLY A 255 9.04 10.49 -21.26
C GLY A 255 9.96 9.96 -20.15
N TYR A 256 11.08 9.40 -20.57
CA TYR A 256 12.09 8.85 -19.67
C TYR A 256 13.49 9.37 -19.98
N ILE A 257 14.35 9.32 -18.99
CA ILE A 257 15.79 9.59 -19.08
C ILE A 257 16.59 8.44 -18.46
N ILE A 258 17.69 8.10 -19.12
CA ILE A 258 18.71 7.19 -18.61
C ILE A 258 20.01 7.97 -18.51
N SER A 259 20.62 7.93 -17.34
CA SER A 259 21.83 8.70 -17.01
C SER A 259 22.88 7.84 -16.30
N GLY A 260 22.78 6.50 -16.36
CA GLY A 260 23.73 5.57 -15.76
C GLY A 260 23.78 5.60 -14.22
N ILE A 261 22.77 6.18 -13.55
CA ILE A 261 22.69 6.31 -12.10
C ILE A 261 22.37 4.95 -11.49
N LYS A 262 23.13 4.53 -10.47
CA LYS A 262 23.02 3.21 -9.84
C LYS A 262 22.47 3.25 -8.41
N THR A 263 22.34 4.42 -7.81
CA THR A 263 21.98 4.61 -6.40
C THR A 263 20.68 5.36 -6.28
N SER A 264 19.69 4.79 -5.61
CA SER A 264 18.35 5.40 -5.42
C SER A 264 18.38 6.77 -4.72
N LYS A 265 19.36 6.98 -3.84
CA LYS A 265 19.53 8.25 -3.11
C LYS A 265 19.85 9.44 -4.03
N GLU A 266 20.23 9.19 -5.28
CA GLU A 266 20.62 10.22 -6.25
C GLU A 266 19.47 10.69 -7.14
N VAL A 267 18.41 9.90 -7.24
CA VAL A 267 17.17 10.25 -7.96
C VAL A 267 16.00 10.17 -6.99
N LYS A 268 15.35 11.28 -6.75
CA LYS A 268 14.17 11.33 -5.91
C LYS A 268 12.95 11.60 -6.77
N VAL A 269 11.88 10.87 -6.53
CA VAL A 269 10.58 11.19 -7.14
C VAL A 269 10.10 12.51 -6.56
N GLY A 270 9.58 13.39 -7.42
CA GLY A 270 9.26 14.79 -7.10
C GLY A 270 10.42 15.76 -7.29
N ASP A 271 11.61 15.29 -7.67
CA ASP A 271 12.73 16.18 -7.99
C ASP A 271 12.56 16.81 -9.39
N THR A 272 13.28 17.88 -9.59
CA THR A 272 13.31 18.63 -10.85
C THR A 272 14.61 18.37 -11.59
N ILE A 273 14.53 18.00 -12.87
CA ILE A 273 15.67 17.94 -13.78
C ILE A 273 15.79 19.30 -14.46
N THR A 274 17.01 19.86 -14.48
CA THR A 274 17.34 21.11 -15.17
C THR A 274 18.68 20.99 -15.90
N HIS A 275 18.99 21.91 -16.84
CA HIS A 275 20.29 21.96 -17.46
C HIS A 275 21.36 22.53 -16.52
N VAL A 276 22.59 22.04 -16.62
CA VAL A 276 23.72 22.59 -15.87
C VAL A 276 24.10 24.00 -16.38
N GLU A 277 24.13 24.18 -17.70
CA GLU A 277 24.53 25.45 -18.31
C GLU A 277 23.49 26.56 -18.16
N ARG A 278 22.19 26.19 -18.15
CA ARG A 278 21.07 27.14 -18.02
C ARG A 278 20.05 26.60 -17.01
N PRO A 279 20.40 26.59 -15.71
CA PRO A 279 19.52 26.05 -14.68
C PRO A 279 18.25 26.90 -14.50
N CYS A 280 17.16 26.26 -14.11
CA CYS A 280 15.96 26.96 -13.68
C CYS A 280 16.20 27.65 -12.32
N GLU A 281 15.52 28.78 -12.10
CA GLU A 281 15.66 29.54 -10.83
C GLU A 281 15.02 28.82 -9.66
N LYS A 282 13.91 28.12 -9.88
CA LYS A 282 13.15 27.40 -8.86
C LYS A 282 12.83 25.98 -9.35
N PRO A 283 12.82 24.98 -8.47
CA PRO A 283 12.31 23.68 -8.83
C PRO A 283 10.79 23.76 -9.12
N VAL A 284 10.26 22.77 -9.81
CA VAL A 284 8.81 22.53 -9.84
C VAL A 284 8.38 22.20 -8.40
N GLU A 285 7.20 22.62 -7.99
CA GLU A 285 6.64 22.17 -6.72
C GLU A 285 6.61 20.64 -6.73
N GLY A 286 7.43 20.06 -5.86
CA GLY A 286 7.59 18.61 -5.75
C GLY A 286 6.53 18.01 -4.85
N PHE A 287 6.57 16.70 -4.74
CA PHE A 287 5.68 15.96 -3.85
C PHE A 287 6.17 16.03 -2.41
N GLU A 288 5.25 16.02 -1.46
CA GLU A 288 5.59 15.85 -0.05
C GLU A 288 6.27 14.51 0.18
N ASN A 289 7.23 14.47 1.12
CA ASN A 289 7.82 13.19 1.52
C ASN A 289 6.77 12.35 2.24
N VAL A 290 6.48 11.19 1.69
CA VAL A 290 5.56 10.25 2.33
C VAL A 290 6.20 9.70 3.59
N LYS A 291 5.48 9.80 4.69
CA LYS A 291 5.87 9.17 5.94
C LYS A 291 5.20 7.80 6.03
N PRO A 292 5.95 6.74 6.28
CA PRO A 292 5.36 5.44 6.54
C PRO A 292 4.43 5.53 7.75
N MET A 293 3.30 4.83 7.66
CA MET A 293 2.29 4.80 8.72
C MET A 293 2.33 3.50 9.50
N LEU A 294 2.84 2.45 8.88
CA LEU A 294 2.90 1.11 9.41
C LEU A 294 4.35 0.63 9.44
N PHE A 295 4.76 0.04 10.54
CA PHE A 295 6.12 -0.49 10.73
C PHE A 295 6.07 -1.95 11.12
N ALA A 296 6.87 -2.79 10.44
CA ALA A 296 7.08 -4.18 10.81
C ALA A 296 8.55 -4.57 10.66
N GLY A 297 9.01 -5.51 11.47
CA GLY A 297 10.32 -6.11 11.30
C GLY A 297 10.26 -7.19 10.22
N ILE A 298 11.20 -7.21 9.31
CA ILE A 298 11.41 -8.27 8.32
C ILE A 298 12.72 -8.98 8.64
N TYR A 299 12.65 -10.27 8.86
CA TYR A 299 13.78 -11.12 9.24
C TYR A 299 13.91 -12.28 8.26
N PRO A 300 15.13 -12.66 7.85
CA PRO A 300 15.31 -13.85 7.03
C PRO A 300 14.99 -15.11 7.85
N VAL A 301 14.48 -16.15 7.19
CA VAL A 301 14.23 -17.44 7.83
C VAL A 301 15.55 -18.10 8.22
N ASP A 302 16.56 -18.04 7.37
CA ASP A 302 17.93 -18.44 7.67
C ASP A 302 18.78 -17.20 8.01
N ALA A 303 19.48 -17.25 9.14
CA ALA A 303 20.30 -16.13 9.59
C ALA A 303 21.47 -15.80 8.64
N ASP A 304 21.92 -16.76 7.85
CA ASP A 304 22.99 -16.57 6.87
C ASP A 304 22.53 -15.69 5.68
N ASP A 305 21.22 -15.56 5.42
CA ASP A 305 20.63 -14.79 4.33
C ASP A 305 20.48 -13.28 4.65
N TYR A 306 20.99 -12.81 5.79
CA TYR A 306 20.84 -11.40 6.22
C TYR A 306 21.37 -10.40 5.17
N GLU A 307 22.56 -10.65 4.61
CA GLU A 307 23.15 -9.75 3.60
C GLU A 307 22.41 -9.82 2.25
N GLU A 308 21.83 -10.98 1.92
CA GLU A 308 21.01 -11.14 0.72
C GLU A 308 19.68 -10.42 0.87
N LEU A 309 19.03 -10.51 2.04
CA LEU A 309 17.83 -9.74 2.37
C LEU A 309 18.09 -8.24 2.30
N ARG A 310 19.24 -7.77 2.81
CA ARG A 310 19.66 -6.38 2.69
C ARG A 310 19.74 -5.93 1.23
N ALA A 311 20.44 -6.71 0.40
CA ALA A 311 20.58 -6.40 -1.01
C ALA A 311 19.23 -6.41 -1.76
N SER A 312 18.32 -7.29 -1.36
CA SER A 312 16.96 -7.38 -1.91
C SER A 312 16.11 -6.16 -1.53
N LEU A 313 16.16 -5.72 -0.26
CA LEU A 313 15.49 -4.49 0.19
C LEU A 313 16.06 -3.24 -0.51
N GLU A 314 17.38 -3.16 -0.70
CA GLU A 314 18.02 -2.08 -1.46
C GLU A 314 17.48 -2.02 -2.90
N LYS A 315 17.36 -3.16 -3.58
CA LYS A 315 16.79 -3.25 -4.93
C LYS A 315 15.30 -2.91 -4.97
N LEU A 316 14.52 -3.39 -4.01
CA LEU A 316 13.10 -3.03 -3.91
C LEU A 316 12.91 -1.53 -3.72
N GLN A 317 13.70 -0.90 -2.86
CA GLN A 317 13.64 0.55 -2.61
C GLN A 317 13.97 1.38 -3.85
N LEU A 318 14.73 0.84 -4.82
CA LEU A 318 14.97 1.50 -6.10
C LEU A 318 13.70 1.62 -6.95
N ASN A 319 12.80 0.65 -6.81
CA ASN A 319 11.53 0.59 -7.54
C ASN A 319 10.34 1.10 -6.72
N ASP A 320 10.52 1.27 -5.41
CA ASP A 320 9.48 1.69 -4.47
C ASP A 320 10.06 2.73 -3.51
N ALA A 321 9.91 3.99 -3.87
CA ALA A 321 10.43 5.12 -3.10
C ALA A 321 9.73 5.32 -1.74
N SER A 322 8.59 4.66 -1.51
CA SER A 322 7.83 4.72 -0.26
C SER A 322 8.35 3.75 0.79
N LEU A 323 9.07 2.69 0.37
CA LEU A 323 9.67 1.72 1.26
C LEU A 323 10.87 2.32 2.01
N VAL A 324 10.76 2.38 3.33
CA VAL A 324 11.84 2.83 4.22
C VAL A 324 12.27 1.65 5.09
N TRP A 325 13.56 1.47 5.30
CA TRP A 325 14.06 0.39 6.14
C TRP A 325 15.34 0.78 6.88
N GLU A 326 15.53 0.20 8.05
CA GLU A 326 16.71 0.35 8.90
C GLU A 326 17.08 -0.99 9.55
N PRO A 327 18.36 -1.24 9.85
CA PRO A 327 18.77 -2.46 10.54
C PRO A 327 18.10 -2.57 11.92
N GLU A 328 17.64 -3.78 12.25
CA GLU A 328 17.04 -4.10 13.53
C GLU A 328 17.57 -5.45 14.03
N SER A 329 17.52 -5.66 15.33
CA SER A 329 17.81 -6.96 15.96
C SER A 329 16.70 -7.35 16.90
N SER A 330 16.30 -8.62 16.85
CA SER A 330 15.34 -9.26 17.74
C SER A 330 16.04 -10.34 18.56
N ALA A 331 15.72 -10.42 19.84
CA ALA A 331 16.24 -11.49 20.68
C ALA A 331 15.75 -12.88 20.24
N ALA A 332 14.55 -12.93 19.61
CA ALA A 332 13.94 -14.17 19.14
C ALA A 332 14.34 -14.54 17.71
N LEU A 333 14.48 -13.54 16.79
CA LEU A 333 14.65 -13.74 15.35
C LEU A 333 16.05 -13.40 14.83
N GLY A 334 16.92 -12.83 15.67
CA GLY A 334 18.28 -12.43 15.27
C GLY A 334 18.30 -11.08 14.54
N PHE A 335 19.15 -10.96 13.50
CA PHE A 335 19.31 -9.74 12.75
C PHE A 335 18.30 -9.67 11.60
N GLY A 336 17.74 -8.48 11.37
CA GLY A 336 16.76 -8.19 10.33
C GLY A 336 16.66 -6.70 10.07
N PHE A 337 15.52 -6.28 9.53
CA PHE A 337 15.29 -4.88 9.18
C PHE A 337 13.91 -4.44 9.66
N ARG A 338 13.86 -3.24 10.27
CA ARG A 338 12.62 -2.51 10.53
C ARG A 338 12.21 -1.81 9.24
N CYS A 339 11.08 -2.20 8.67
CA CYS A 339 10.55 -1.63 7.45
C CYS A 339 9.32 -0.76 7.75
N GLY A 340 9.22 0.36 7.06
CA GLY A 340 8.07 1.26 7.09
C GLY A 340 7.28 1.14 5.79
N PHE A 341 5.96 1.06 5.91
CA PHE A 341 5.00 0.83 4.83
C PHE A 341 3.88 1.87 4.84
N LEU A 342 3.25 2.07 3.70
CA LEU A 342 2.09 2.96 3.56
C LEU A 342 0.84 2.38 4.23
N GLY A 343 0.66 1.06 4.15
CA GLY A 343 -0.45 0.32 4.72
C GLY A 343 -0.20 -1.20 4.69
N LEU A 344 -1.22 -1.98 5.03
CA LEU A 344 -1.13 -3.44 5.06
C LEU A 344 -0.93 -4.06 3.68
N LEU A 345 -1.67 -3.59 2.68
CA LEU A 345 -1.54 -4.10 1.31
C LEU A 345 -0.13 -3.85 0.78
N HIS A 346 0.44 -2.67 1.05
CA HIS A 346 1.82 -2.38 0.68
C HIS A 346 2.80 -3.35 1.37
N MET A 347 2.63 -3.64 2.66
CA MET A 347 3.46 -4.61 3.39
C MET A 347 3.35 -6.01 2.78
N GLU A 348 2.14 -6.49 2.46
CA GLU A 348 1.92 -7.79 1.83
C GLU A 348 2.59 -7.87 0.43
N ILE A 349 2.48 -6.80 -0.36
CA ILE A 349 3.11 -6.72 -1.68
C ILE A 349 4.63 -6.78 -1.58
N VAL A 350 5.24 -6.03 -0.65
CA VAL A 350 6.69 -6.08 -0.42
C VAL A 350 7.13 -7.48 -0.01
N GLN A 351 6.37 -8.14 0.86
CA GLN A 351 6.66 -9.51 1.30
C GLN A 351 6.57 -10.52 0.13
N GLU A 352 5.50 -10.45 -0.69
CA GLU A 352 5.37 -11.33 -1.86
C GLU A 352 6.43 -11.05 -2.93
N ARG A 353 6.86 -9.80 -3.09
CA ARG A 353 7.95 -9.46 -4.00
C ARG A 353 9.31 -9.98 -3.52
N LEU A 354 9.57 -9.96 -2.21
CA LEU A 354 10.78 -10.58 -1.64
C LEU A 354 10.82 -12.07 -1.95
N ASP A 355 9.70 -12.77 -1.80
CA ASP A 355 9.57 -14.19 -2.10
C ASP A 355 9.72 -14.46 -3.63
N ARG A 356 8.93 -13.80 -4.48
CA ARG A 356 8.85 -14.11 -5.92
C ARG A 356 10.01 -13.58 -6.77
N GLU A 357 10.46 -12.34 -6.49
CA GLU A 357 11.50 -11.67 -7.30
C GLU A 357 12.92 -12.01 -6.83
N PHE A 358 13.07 -12.33 -5.53
CA PHE A 358 14.39 -12.52 -4.91
C PHE A 358 14.58 -13.89 -4.27
N ASP A 359 13.57 -14.78 -4.32
CA ASP A 359 13.60 -16.12 -3.69
C ASP A 359 13.97 -16.05 -2.19
N MET A 360 13.44 -15.01 -1.51
CA MET A 360 13.79 -14.66 -0.14
C MET A 360 12.63 -14.96 0.81
N ASP A 361 12.75 -16.07 1.56
CA ASP A 361 11.82 -16.42 2.63
C ASP A 361 12.02 -15.53 3.85
N VAL A 362 10.98 -14.80 4.25
CA VAL A 362 11.04 -13.84 5.34
C VAL A 362 9.98 -14.07 6.42
N ILE A 363 10.32 -13.71 7.65
CA ILE A 363 9.41 -13.63 8.78
C ILE A 363 9.08 -12.16 9.02
N THR A 364 7.79 -11.82 8.95
CA THR A 364 7.31 -10.48 9.25
C THR A 364 6.72 -10.44 10.65
N THR A 365 7.16 -9.47 11.46
CA THR A 365 6.61 -9.28 12.82
C THR A 365 5.24 -8.62 12.77
N VAL A 366 4.56 -8.58 13.92
CA VAL A 366 3.29 -7.85 14.06
C VAL A 366 3.48 -6.39 13.67
N PRO A 367 2.71 -5.85 12.71
CA PRO A 367 2.81 -4.46 12.31
C PRO A 367 2.33 -3.54 13.43
N ASN A 368 3.03 -2.41 13.58
CA ASN A 368 2.70 -1.37 14.54
C ASN A 368 2.64 -0.01 13.81
N VAL A 369 1.77 0.86 14.28
CA VAL A 369 1.75 2.26 13.84
C VAL A 369 2.86 3.05 14.54
N SER A 370 3.19 4.24 14.03
CA SER A 370 4.11 5.16 14.70
C SER A 370 3.42 5.85 15.87
N PHE A 371 3.93 5.67 17.07
CA PHE A 371 3.44 6.34 18.28
C PHE A 371 4.39 7.47 18.69
N LYS A 372 3.84 8.52 19.29
CA LYS A 372 4.64 9.56 19.93
C LYS A 372 4.61 9.37 21.44
N CYS A 373 5.77 9.13 22.03
CA CYS A 373 5.91 8.98 23.46
C CYS A 373 6.55 10.23 24.04
N PHE A 374 5.85 10.90 24.94
CA PHE A 374 6.34 12.06 25.69
C PHE A 374 6.89 11.58 27.02
N LYS A 375 8.15 11.92 27.29
CA LYS A 375 8.79 11.59 28.54
C LYS A 375 8.53 12.66 29.58
N THR A 376 8.68 12.28 30.85
CA THR A 376 8.55 13.20 32.02
C THR A 376 9.59 14.33 32.03
N ASP A 377 10.68 14.20 31.28
CA ASP A 377 11.70 15.25 31.08
C ASP A 377 11.36 16.23 29.93
N GLY A 378 10.25 16.01 29.24
CA GLY A 378 9.76 16.83 28.12
C GLY A 378 10.31 16.41 26.75
N GLU A 379 11.14 15.38 26.67
CA GLU A 379 11.60 14.84 25.38
C GLU A 379 10.47 14.04 24.72
N MET A 380 10.24 14.26 23.41
CA MET A 380 9.35 13.46 22.58
C MET A 380 10.16 12.49 21.74
N ILE A 381 9.79 11.21 21.76
CA ILE A 381 10.37 10.16 20.94
C ILE A 381 9.29 9.51 20.08
N GLU A 382 9.62 9.20 18.83
CA GLU A 382 8.79 8.36 17.98
C GLU A 382 9.10 6.88 18.26
N VAL A 383 8.05 6.10 18.52
CA VAL A 383 8.15 4.67 18.87
C VAL A 383 7.49 3.87 17.75
N HIS A 384 8.29 3.18 16.96
CA HIS A 384 7.85 2.30 15.88
C HIS A 384 7.89 0.81 16.30
N ASN A 385 8.62 0.51 17.38
CA ASN A 385 8.77 -0.83 17.93
C ASN A 385 8.42 -0.81 19.43
N PRO A 386 7.52 -1.70 19.90
CA PRO A 386 7.21 -1.81 21.32
C PRO A 386 8.43 -2.00 22.24
N SER A 387 9.52 -2.60 21.72
CA SER A 387 10.77 -2.78 22.47
C SER A 387 11.52 -1.46 22.71
N GLY A 388 11.26 -0.43 21.91
CA GLY A 388 11.82 0.93 22.06
C GLY A 388 11.07 1.80 23.08
N LEU A 389 9.98 1.30 23.67
CA LEU A 389 9.23 2.05 24.67
C LEU A 389 10.06 2.25 25.94
N PRO A 390 10.19 3.49 26.47
CA PRO A 390 10.86 3.73 27.75
C PRO A 390 10.18 3.02 28.91
N GLU A 391 10.87 2.95 30.06
CA GLU A 391 10.27 2.50 31.30
C GLU A 391 9.02 3.32 31.64
N LEU A 392 7.94 2.66 32.06
CA LEU A 392 6.64 3.29 32.36
C LEU A 392 6.74 4.50 33.30
N THR A 393 7.73 4.50 34.21
CA THR A 393 8.00 5.60 35.16
C THR A 393 8.54 6.87 34.51
N LYS A 394 9.07 6.77 33.28
CA LYS A 394 9.64 7.87 32.50
C LYS A 394 8.68 8.41 31.43
N ILE A 395 7.50 7.80 31.29
CA ILE A 395 6.48 8.20 30.32
C ILE A 395 5.50 9.13 31.01
N ASP A 396 5.26 10.29 30.41
CA ASP A 396 4.19 11.21 30.78
C ASP A 396 2.87 10.77 30.10
N HIS A 397 2.84 10.76 28.77
CA HIS A 397 1.73 10.25 27.98
C HIS A 397 2.20 9.71 26.62
N ILE A 398 1.30 8.98 25.94
CA ILE A 398 1.55 8.45 24.61
C ILE A 398 0.42 8.90 23.69
N GLU A 399 0.79 9.45 22.54
CA GLU A 399 -0.14 9.80 21.48
C GLU A 399 -0.12 8.74 20.37
N GLU A 400 -1.28 8.39 19.86
CA GLU A 400 -1.46 7.52 18.70
C GLU A 400 -2.00 8.29 17.50
N PRO A 401 -1.69 7.85 16.26
CA PRO A 401 -2.20 8.49 15.05
C PRO A 401 -3.70 8.20 14.90
N TYR A 402 -4.47 9.26 14.58
CA TYR A 402 -5.88 9.21 14.26
C TYR A 402 -6.12 9.45 12.78
N ILE A 403 -7.18 8.87 12.28
CA ILE A 403 -7.67 9.02 10.90
C ILE A 403 -9.08 9.58 10.88
N ILE A 404 -9.43 10.21 9.77
CA ILE A 404 -10.81 10.40 9.34
C ILE A 404 -11.12 9.32 8.33
N ALA A 405 -11.98 8.41 8.70
CA ALA A 405 -12.43 7.28 7.89
C ALA A 405 -13.76 7.62 7.22
N GLN A 406 -13.84 7.45 5.91
CA GLN A 406 -15.03 7.63 5.09
C GLN A 406 -15.53 6.25 4.63
N ILE A 407 -16.75 5.92 4.96
CA ILE A 407 -17.37 4.63 4.63
C ILE A 407 -18.65 4.90 3.86
N ILE A 408 -18.69 4.45 2.60
CA ILE A 408 -19.93 4.50 1.79
C ILE A 408 -20.50 3.09 1.71
N SER A 409 -21.78 2.94 2.04
CA SER A 409 -22.46 1.65 2.02
C SER A 409 -23.94 1.81 1.74
N LYS A 410 -24.64 0.67 1.54
CA LYS A 410 -26.10 0.65 1.52
C LYS A 410 -26.66 0.95 2.91
N ASN A 411 -27.78 1.65 2.92
CA ASN A 411 -28.44 2.11 4.15
C ASN A 411 -28.78 0.97 5.12
N GLU A 412 -29.11 -0.22 4.61
CA GLU A 412 -29.41 -1.42 5.41
C GLU A 412 -28.24 -1.88 6.31
N PHE A 413 -26.99 -1.56 5.95
CA PHE A 413 -25.80 -1.96 6.71
C PHE A 413 -25.29 -0.88 7.68
N THR A 414 -25.93 0.29 7.74
CA THR A 414 -25.53 1.41 8.62
C THR A 414 -25.36 0.99 10.06
N GLY A 415 -26.33 0.28 10.63
CA GLY A 415 -26.27 -0.18 12.03
C GLY A 415 -25.07 -1.07 12.34
N PRO A 416 -24.88 -2.19 11.62
CA PRO A 416 -23.70 -3.05 11.77
C PRO A 416 -22.38 -2.31 11.59
N ILE A 417 -22.26 -1.41 10.61
CA ILE A 417 -21.04 -0.61 10.36
C ILE A 417 -20.79 0.34 11.54
N MET A 418 -21.81 1.04 12.03
CA MET A 418 -21.67 1.91 13.19
C MET A 418 -21.18 1.13 14.42
N THR A 419 -21.74 -0.05 14.67
CA THR A 419 -21.30 -0.92 15.76
C THR A 419 -19.84 -1.29 15.61
N LEU A 420 -19.41 -1.76 14.42
CA LEU A 420 -18.01 -2.09 14.14
C LEU A 420 -17.08 -0.91 14.43
N CYS A 421 -17.42 0.29 13.94
CA CYS A 421 -16.57 1.48 14.13
C CYS A 421 -16.52 1.91 15.61
N ILE A 422 -17.61 1.85 16.33
CA ILE A 422 -17.67 2.19 17.77
C ILE A 422 -16.85 1.19 18.59
N ASP A 423 -16.94 -0.11 18.30
CA ASP A 423 -16.14 -1.16 18.94
C ASP A 423 -14.64 -0.96 18.70
N ARG A 424 -14.29 -0.25 17.62
CA ARG A 424 -12.91 0.16 17.26
C ARG A 424 -12.58 1.60 17.70
N ARG A 425 -13.18 2.07 18.76
CA ARG A 425 -12.97 3.41 19.35
C ARG A 425 -13.28 4.57 18.39
N GLY A 426 -14.05 4.30 17.32
CA GLY A 426 -14.45 5.32 16.36
C GLY A 426 -15.52 6.25 16.89
N VAL A 427 -15.38 7.52 16.58
CA VAL A 427 -16.36 8.57 16.90
C VAL A 427 -16.99 9.05 15.60
N LEU A 428 -18.30 8.90 15.47
CA LEU A 428 -19.04 9.39 14.30
C LEU A 428 -18.97 10.92 14.27
N LYS A 429 -18.47 11.46 13.15
CA LYS A 429 -18.40 12.91 12.90
C LYS A 429 -19.53 13.41 12.03
N ASN A 430 -19.85 12.63 10.98
CA ASN A 430 -20.87 13.02 10.02
C ASN A 430 -21.57 11.79 9.44
N GLN A 431 -22.81 11.97 9.01
CA GLN A 431 -23.59 10.99 8.27
C GLN A 431 -24.39 11.72 7.19
N VAL A 432 -24.14 11.36 5.93
CA VAL A 432 -24.79 11.96 4.76
C VAL A 432 -25.49 10.88 3.95
N TYR A 433 -26.73 11.08 3.59
CA TYR A 433 -27.43 10.22 2.66
C TYR A 433 -27.15 10.69 1.24
N LEU A 434 -26.38 9.90 0.49
CA LEU A 434 -26.03 10.19 -0.91
C LEU A 434 -27.20 9.88 -1.85
N SER A 435 -28.04 8.92 -1.47
CA SER A 435 -29.28 8.56 -2.17
C SER A 435 -30.24 7.88 -1.20
N THR A 436 -31.40 7.45 -1.66
CA THR A 436 -32.41 6.74 -0.84
C THR A 436 -31.90 5.45 -0.22
N ASP A 437 -30.93 4.78 -0.86
CA ASP A 437 -30.38 3.48 -0.45
C ASP A 437 -28.89 3.53 -0.03
N ARG A 438 -28.22 4.68 -0.18
CA ARG A 438 -26.79 4.84 0.14
C ARG A 438 -26.53 5.92 1.17
N VAL A 439 -25.60 5.62 2.05
CA VAL A 439 -25.13 6.50 3.12
C VAL A 439 -23.60 6.57 3.14
N GLU A 440 -23.11 7.76 3.39
CA GLU A 440 -21.71 8.03 3.75
C GLU A 440 -21.63 8.25 5.26
N LEU A 441 -20.73 7.54 5.91
CA LEU A 441 -20.41 7.65 7.33
C LEU A 441 -18.98 8.14 7.49
N THR A 442 -18.79 9.24 8.19
CA THR A 442 -17.47 9.78 8.49
C THR A 442 -17.15 9.55 9.96
N PHE A 443 -16.12 8.75 10.23
CA PHE A 443 -15.63 8.46 11.57
C PHE A 443 -14.25 9.02 11.81
N GLN A 444 -14.01 9.50 13.02
CA GLN A 444 -12.66 9.72 13.53
C GLN A 444 -12.29 8.53 14.40
N MET A 445 -11.18 7.85 14.08
CA MET A 445 -10.77 6.64 14.79
C MET A 445 -9.25 6.46 14.78
N PRO A 446 -8.69 5.70 15.74
CA PRO A 446 -7.26 5.42 15.76
C PRO A 446 -6.84 4.55 14.57
N LEU A 447 -5.71 4.90 13.95
CA LEU A 447 -5.14 4.10 12.85
C LEU A 447 -4.82 2.67 13.29
N SER A 448 -4.36 2.47 14.52
CA SER A 448 -4.05 1.15 15.08
C SER A 448 -5.23 0.16 15.06
N GLU A 449 -6.46 0.65 15.10
CA GLU A 449 -7.67 -0.18 15.14
C GLU A 449 -8.12 -0.67 13.75
N ILE A 450 -7.60 -0.09 12.67
CA ILE A 450 -7.92 -0.52 11.30
C ILE A 450 -6.87 -1.45 10.69
N VAL A 451 -5.66 -1.50 11.29
CA VAL A 451 -4.50 -2.21 10.73
C VAL A 451 -4.72 -3.72 10.61
N PHE A 452 -5.51 -4.36 11.46
CA PHE A 452 -5.60 -5.82 11.46
C PHE A 452 -6.76 -6.35 10.60
N ASP A 453 -7.93 -6.46 11.14
CA ASP A 453 -9.07 -7.19 10.56
C ASP A 453 -10.27 -6.29 10.20
N PHE A 454 -10.10 -4.97 10.31
CA PHE A 454 -11.20 -4.01 10.13
C PHE A 454 -11.81 -4.08 8.73
N TYR A 455 -10.97 -4.09 7.70
CA TYR A 455 -11.45 -4.09 6.32
C TYR A 455 -12.18 -5.38 5.95
N ASP A 456 -11.67 -6.52 6.38
CA ASP A 456 -12.32 -7.82 6.16
C ASP A 456 -13.67 -7.92 6.88
N LYS A 457 -13.72 -7.42 8.13
CA LYS A 457 -14.97 -7.33 8.88
C LYS A 457 -15.95 -6.37 8.22
N LEU A 458 -15.49 -5.21 7.78
CA LEU A 458 -16.33 -4.23 7.08
C LEU A 458 -16.93 -4.84 5.82
N LYS A 459 -16.13 -5.51 4.99
CA LYS A 459 -16.62 -6.25 3.81
C LYS A 459 -17.61 -7.35 4.17
N SER A 460 -17.32 -8.13 5.20
CA SER A 460 -18.17 -9.24 5.62
C SER A 460 -19.54 -8.75 6.08
N ILE A 461 -19.62 -7.77 6.99
CA ILE A 461 -20.89 -7.26 7.53
C ILE A 461 -21.73 -6.51 6.50
N SER A 462 -21.06 -5.89 5.51
CA SER A 462 -21.72 -5.17 4.43
C SER A 462 -21.96 -6.04 3.19
N LYS A 463 -21.64 -7.33 3.24
CA LYS A 463 -21.69 -8.26 2.08
C LYS A 463 -20.96 -7.73 0.85
N GLY A 464 -19.86 -7.02 1.04
CA GLY A 464 -19.07 -6.40 -0.01
C GLY A 464 -19.58 -5.05 -0.52
N TYR A 465 -20.67 -4.52 0.03
CA TYR A 465 -21.24 -3.24 -0.42
C TYR A 465 -20.60 -2.00 0.22
N ALA A 466 -19.77 -2.15 1.26
CA ALA A 466 -19.08 -1.02 1.85
C ALA A 466 -17.75 -0.76 1.16
N SER A 467 -17.54 0.49 0.76
CA SER A 467 -16.23 1.02 0.40
C SER A 467 -15.65 1.82 1.57
N PHE A 468 -14.34 1.86 1.68
CA PHE A 468 -13.62 2.47 2.77
C PHE A 468 -12.44 3.25 2.23
N ASP A 469 -12.30 4.47 2.71
CA ASP A 469 -11.14 5.33 2.49
C ASP A 469 -10.80 6.11 3.76
N TYR A 470 -9.57 6.61 3.91
CA TYR A 470 -9.18 7.37 5.08
C TYR A 470 -8.02 8.32 4.79
N HIS A 471 -7.92 9.36 5.62
CA HIS A 471 -6.75 10.23 5.66
C HIS A 471 -6.33 10.51 7.11
N ILE A 472 -5.05 10.86 7.30
CA ILE A 472 -4.49 11.11 8.62
C ILE A 472 -5.04 12.41 9.20
N ALA A 473 -5.49 12.36 10.45
CA ALA A 473 -6.09 13.49 11.19
C ALA A 473 -5.23 13.99 12.36
N GLY A 474 -3.95 13.59 12.38
CA GLY A 474 -3.02 13.97 13.45
C GLY A 474 -2.89 12.92 14.55
N TYR A 475 -2.40 13.34 15.71
CA TYR A 475 -2.15 12.47 16.87
C TYR A 475 -3.02 12.89 18.04
N GLN A 476 -3.43 11.93 18.87
CA GLN A 476 -4.21 12.17 20.09
C GLN A 476 -3.69 11.30 21.23
N ASP A 477 -3.81 11.80 22.45
CA ASP A 477 -3.48 11.07 23.68
C ASP A 477 -4.31 9.79 23.83
N ALA A 478 -3.65 8.68 24.24
CA ALA A 478 -4.28 7.39 24.39
C ALA A 478 -3.68 6.57 25.54
N ASP A 479 -4.55 5.86 26.26
CA ASP A 479 -4.13 4.92 27.32
C ASP A 479 -3.61 3.61 26.71
N LEU A 480 -2.37 3.64 26.24
CA LEU A 480 -1.70 2.53 25.58
C LEU A 480 -0.85 1.75 26.57
N VAL A 481 -0.81 0.43 26.35
CA VAL A 481 0.04 -0.48 27.14
C VAL A 481 0.83 -1.38 26.21
N LYS A 482 2.04 -1.73 26.61
CA LYS A 482 2.83 -2.77 25.95
C LYS A 482 2.29 -4.12 26.35
N LEU A 483 1.84 -4.89 25.37
CA LEU A 483 1.44 -6.27 25.51
C LEU A 483 2.57 -7.18 25.04
N ASP A 484 3.14 -7.93 25.95
CA ASP A 484 4.20 -8.91 25.69
C ASP A 484 3.63 -10.32 25.62
N ILE A 485 4.05 -11.10 24.61
CA ILE A 485 3.77 -12.53 24.52
C ILE A 485 4.99 -13.30 25.01
N MET A 486 4.77 -14.20 25.97
CA MET A 486 5.81 -14.99 26.59
C MET A 486 5.61 -16.48 26.31
N LEU A 487 6.66 -17.15 25.89
CA LEU A 487 6.72 -18.61 25.72
C LEU A 487 7.61 -19.21 26.82
N ASN A 488 7.03 -20.03 27.66
CA ASN A 488 7.72 -20.61 28.82
C ASN A 488 8.36 -19.60 29.79
N GLY A 489 7.87 -18.37 29.81
CA GLY A 489 8.37 -17.28 30.64
C GLY A 489 9.40 -16.37 29.96
N GLU A 490 9.78 -16.65 28.71
CA GLU A 490 10.64 -15.81 27.91
C GLU A 490 9.77 -14.95 26.94
N SER A 491 10.03 -13.66 26.89
CA SER A 491 9.30 -12.73 26.01
C SER A 491 9.74 -12.93 24.56
N VAL A 492 8.77 -12.98 23.65
CA VAL A 492 8.99 -12.99 22.21
C VAL A 492 8.71 -11.58 21.69
N ASP A 493 9.76 -10.79 21.57
CA ASP A 493 9.69 -9.37 21.16
C ASP A 493 9.00 -9.16 19.81
N ALA A 494 9.17 -10.07 18.87
CA ALA A 494 8.52 -10.05 17.56
C ALA A 494 6.97 -10.15 17.60
N LEU A 495 6.41 -10.63 18.73
CA LEU A 495 4.97 -10.73 18.99
C LEU A 495 4.46 -9.65 19.95
N SER A 496 5.33 -8.76 20.43
CA SER A 496 4.93 -7.65 21.29
C SER A 496 4.24 -6.55 20.48
N THR A 497 3.22 -5.92 21.07
CA THR A 497 2.49 -4.81 20.44
C THR A 497 2.10 -3.74 21.44
N LEU A 498 1.91 -2.51 20.99
CA LEU A 498 1.27 -1.44 21.74
C LEU A 498 -0.22 -1.46 21.45
N ILE A 499 -1.04 -1.55 22.47
CA ILE A 499 -2.50 -1.67 22.35
C ILE A 499 -3.20 -0.84 23.41
N HIS A 500 -4.41 -0.37 23.10
CA HIS A 500 -5.24 0.32 24.08
C HIS A 500 -5.59 -0.62 25.25
N ARG A 501 -5.43 -0.12 26.50
CA ARG A 501 -5.63 -0.90 27.74
C ARG A 501 -6.97 -1.64 27.78
N GLY A 502 -8.04 -1.01 27.28
CA GLY A 502 -9.37 -1.62 27.24
C GLY A 502 -9.46 -2.87 26.36
N HIS A 503 -8.64 -2.96 25.29
CA HIS A 503 -8.66 -4.09 24.35
C HIS A 503 -7.56 -5.12 24.63
N ALA A 504 -6.63 -4.82 25.52
CA ALA A 504 -5.43 -5.65 25.77
C ALA A 504 -5.78 -7.08 26.24
N TYR A 505 -6.81 -7.26 27.06
CA TYR A 505 -7.20 -8.57 27.57
C TYR A 505 -7.75 -9.46 26.45
N ASP A 506 -8.72 -8.96 25.67
CA ASP A 506 -9.39 -9.74 24.63
C ASP A 506 -8.42 -10.06 23.49
N PHE A 507 -7.57 -9.11 23.11
CA PHE A 507 -6.54 -9.31 22.09
C PHE A 507 -5.48 -10.34 22.58
N GLY A 508 -4.96 -10.19 23.79
CA GLY A 508 -3.98 -11.11 24.36
C GLY A 508 -4.52 -12.54 24.51
N ARG A 509 -5.80 -12.69 24.86
CA ARG A 509 -6.47 -13.99 24.95
C ARG A 509 -6.58 -14.66 23.58
N ARG A 510 -7.10 -13.97 22.58
CA ARG A 510 -7.21 -14.48 21.20
C ARG A 510 -5.84 -14.86 20.63
N MET A 511 -4.85 -14.03 20.87
CA MET A 511 -3.47 -14.29 20.45
C MET A 511 -2.92 -15.57 21.09
N CYS A 512 -3.11 -15.77 22.41
CA CYS A 512 -2.70 -17.01 23.07
C CYS A 512 -3.44 -18.24 22.55
N GLU A 513 -4.75 -18.15 22.28
CA GLU A 513 -5.56 -19.21 21.70
C GLU A 513 -5.06 -19.59 20.31
N LYS A 514 -4.80 -18.60 19.44
CA LYS A 514 -4.31 -18.81 18.07
C LYS A 514 -2.90 -19.43 18.06
N LEU A 515 -1.99 -18.91 18.87
CA LEU A 515 -0.65 -19.48 18.99
C LEU A 515 -0.66 -20.91 19.49
N LYS A 516 -1.58 -21.27 20.38
CA LYS A 516 -1.74 -22.65 20.85
C LYS A 516 -2.15 -23.62 19.74
N GLU A 517 -2.92 -23.17 18.76
CA GLU A 517 -3.31 -23.99 17.60
C GLU A 517 -2.12 -24.21 16.65
N LEU A 518 -1.29 -23.20 16.48
CA LEU A 518 -0.23 -23.17 15.46
C LEU A 518 1.10 -23.72 15.95
N ILE A 519 1.44 -23.53 17.24
CA ILE A 519 2.69 -24.04 17.79
C ILE A 519 2.61 -25.56 17.90
N PRO A 520 3.53 -26.32 17.27
CA PRO A 520 3.52 -27.76 17.30
C PRO A 520 3.76 -28.29 18.72
N ARG A 521 3.22 -29.47 19.00
CA ARG A 521 3.42 -30.14 20.30
C ARG A 521 4.86 -30.60 20.44
N HIS A 522 5.52 -30.16 21.49
CA HIS A 522 6.87 -30.59 21.87
C HIS A 522 6.85 -31.74 22.91
N GLN A 523 8.02 -32.20 23.33
CA GLN A 523 8.16 -33.21 24.39
C GLN A 523 7.89 -32.65 25.78
N PHE A 524 7.70 -31.34 25.92
CA PHE A 524 7.37 -30.64 27.16
C PHE A 524 6.17 -29.71 26.93
N ASP A 525 5.50 -29.32 28.01
CA ASP A 525 4.39 -28.35 27.91
C ASP A 525 4.94 -26.95 27.62
N ILE A 526 4.35 -26.25 26.67
CA ILE A 526 4.68 -24.87 26.33
C ILE A 526 3.60 -23.98 26.94
N ALA A 527 3.99 -23.12 27.87
CA ALA A 527 3.11 -22.08 28.40
C ALA A 527 3.17 -20.83 27.49
N ILE A 528 2.05 -20.46 26.95
CA ILE A 528 1.85 -19.23 26.17
C ILE A 528 1.16 -18.24 27.10
N GLN A 529 1.73 -17.06 27.28
CA GLN A 529 1.23 -16.07 28.24
C GLN A 529 1.23 -14.68 27.58
N ALA A 530 0.14 -13.94 27.74
CA ALA A 530 0.10 -12.52 27.42
C ALA A 530 0.23 -11.72 28.72
N ALA A 531 1.12 -10.73 28.73
CA ALA A 531 1.44 -9.96 29.92
C ALA A 531 1.51 -8.45 29.63
N ILE A 532 1.11 -7.63 30.61
CA ILE A 532 1.32 -6.19 30.64
C ILE A 532 2.31 -5.90 31.77
N GLY A 533 3.54 -5.60 31.42
CA GLY A 533 4.64 -5.54 32.41
C GLY A 533 4.80 -6.88 33.16
N ALA A 534 4.72 -6.86 34.48
CA ALA A 534 4.81 -8.07 35.28
C ALA A 534 3.49 -8.85 35.42
N LYS A 535 2.36 -8.29 34.96
CA LYS A 535 1.03 -8.89 35.16
C LYS A 535 0.64 -9.75 33.97
N ILE A 536 0.50 -11.07 34.18
CA ILE A 536 -0.06 -11.99 33.19
C ILE A 536 -1.58 -11.76 33.13
N ILE A 537 -2.11 -11.47 31.94
CA ILE A 537 -3.54 -11.21 31.69
C ILE A 537 -4.25 -12.39 31.03
N ALA A 538 -3.54 -13.16 30.20
CA ALA A 538 -4.08 -14.38 29.58
C ALA A 538 -3.02 -15.49 29.55
N ARG A 539 -3.46 -16.74 29.54
CA ARG A 539 -2.58 -17.90 29.49
C ARG A 539 -3.23 -19.09 28.80
N GLU A 540 -2.47 -19.69 27.89
CA GLU A 540 -2.79 -20.97 27.27
C GLU A 540 -1.61 -21.93 27.38
N THR A 541 -1.83 -23.23 27.11
CA THR A 541 -0.80 -24.25 27.21
C THR A 541 -0.91 -25.23 26.04
N VAL A 542 0.17 -25.38 25.28
CA VAL A 542 0.34 -26.47 24.32
C VAL A 542 0.81 -27.70 25.09
N ARG A 543 -0.03 -28.71 25.12
CA ARG A 543 0.28 -29.95 25.87
C ARG A 543 1.35 -30.75 25.16
N GLN A 544 2.27 -31.33 25.93
CA GLN A 544 3.32 -32.21 25.43
C GLN A 544 2.81 -33.44 24.71
N VAL A 545 3.61 -33.96 23.78
CA VAL A 545 3.40 -35.32 23.24
C VAL A 545 3.65 -36.35 24.36
N ARG A 546 2.63 -37.11 24.71
CA ARG A 546 2.75 -38.17 25.71
C ARG A 546 3.21 -39.45 25.03
N LYS A 547 4.43 -39.90 25.37
CA LYS A 547 4.87 -41.25 25.06
C LYS A 547 4.55 -42.15 26.27
N ASP A 548 3.74 -43.18 26.06
CA ASP A 548 3.45 -44.13 27.14
C ASP A 548 4.70 -45.00 27.38
N VAL A 549 5.50 -44.60 28.37
CA VAL A 549 6.73 -45.32 28.76
C VAL A 549 6.43 -46.58 29.58
N THR A 550 5.16 -46.74 30.00
CA THR A 550 4.70 -47.89 30.82
C THR A 550 4.01 -48.97 29.98
N ALA A 551 3.73 -48.74 28.70
CA ALA A 551 3.04 -49.68 27.78
C ALA A 551 3.71 -51.07 27.70
N LYS A 552 5.04 -51.13 27.91
CA LYS A 552 5.80 -52.40 27.89
C LYS A 552 5.98 -53.01 29.27
N CYS A 553 5.38 -52.44 30.34
CA CYS A 553 5.45 -52.98 31.68
C CYS A 553 4.28 -53.96 31.90
N TYR A 554 4.51 -55.22 31.66
CA TYR A 554 3.56 -56.31 31.96
C TYR A 554 3.57 -56.62 33.47
N GLY A 555 2.40 -56.75 34.10
CA GLY A 555 2.22 -57.12 35.49
C GLY A 555 2.28 -55.96 36.49
N GLY A 556 1.98 -56.21 37.76
CA GLY A 556 1.73 -55.27 38.83
C GLY A 556 2.97 -54.59 39.45
N ASP A 557 4.11 -54.49 38.74
CA ASP A 557 5.31 -53.80 39.27
C ASP A 557 5.14 -52.29 39.34
N VAL A 558 4.48 -51.85 40.39
CA VAL A 558 4.18 -50.44 40.65
C VAL A 558 5.47 -49.62 40.83
N SER A 559 6.52 -50.21 41.41
CA SER A 559 7.80 -49.54 41.65
C SER A 559 8.53 -49.20 40.37
N ARG A 560 8.52 -50.11 39.39
CA ARG A 560 9.15 -49.90 38.08
C ARG A 560 8.38 -48.88 37.26
N LYS A 561 7.05 -48.93 37.28
CA LYS A 561 6.20 -47.92 36.63
C LYS A 561 6.46 -46.52 37.18
N ARG A 562 6.56 -46.40 38.51
CA ARG A 562 6.85 -45.11 39.17
C ARG A 562 8.23 -44.59 38.82
N LYS A 563 9.29 -45.40 38.82
CA LYS A 563 10.64 -45.01 38.41
C LYS A 563 10.70 -44.56 36.95
N LEU A 564 9.99 -45.23 36.06
CA LEU A 564 9.94 -44.83 34.64
C LEU A 564 9.22 -43.48 34.44
N LEU A 565 8.14 -43.24 35.18
CA LEU A 565 7.42 -41.98 35.17
C LEU A 565 8.27 -40.83 35.78
N GLU A 566 9.00 -41.10 36.86
CA GLU A 566 9.92 -40.13 37.47
C GLU A 566 11.09 -39.79 36.56
N LYS A 567 11.69 -40.76 35.87
CA LYS A 567 12.71 -40.55 34.83
C LYS A 567 12.18 -39.74 33.65
N GLN A 568 10.97 -40.04 33.21
CA GLN A 568 10.34 -39.26 32.15
C GLN A 568 10.09 -37.80 32.57
N LYS A 569 9.61 -37.59 33.79
CA LYS A 569 9.39 -36.25 34.39
C LYS A 569 10.70 -35.45 34.50
N ALA A 570 11.77 -36.11 34.97
CA ALA A 570 13.10 -35.50 35.07
C ALA A 570 13.70 -35.17 33.70
N GLY A 571 13.57 -36.10 32.73
CA GLY A 571 14.00 -35.87 31.34
C GLY A 571 13.29 -34.70 30.69
N LYS A 572 11.96 -34.59 30.85
CA LYS A 572 11.15 -33.47 30.35
C LYS A 572 11.50 -32.14 30.98
N LYS A 573 11.83 -32.15 32.31
CA LYS A 573 12.29 -30.94 33.00
C LYS A 573 13.64 -30.46 32.46
N ARG A 574 14.56 -31.37 32.13
CA ARG A 574 15.84 -31.04 31.49
C ARG A 574 15.63 -30.49 30.06
N MET A 575 14.79 -31.14 29.25
CA MET A 575 14.50 -30.67 27.88
C MET A 575 13.88 -29.27 27.87
N ARG A 576 12.99 -28.96 28.84
CA ARG A 576 12.42 -27.63 29.01
C ARG A 576 13.47 -26.56 29.38
N GLN A 577 14.55 -26.94 30.05
CA GLN A 577 15.63 -26.02 30.44
C GLN A 577 16.63 -25.75 29.28
N ILE A 578 16.68 -26.63 28.27
CA ILE A 578 17.65 -26.58 27.16
C ILE A 578 16.99 -26.26 25.84
N GLY A 579 15.67 -26.50 25.70
CA GLY A 579 14.97 -26.39 24.42
C GLY A 579 14.36 -25.01 24.19
N ASN A 580 14.79 -24.33 23.16
CA ASN A 580 14.07 -23.19 22.59
C ASN A 580 12.77 -23.68 21.97
N VAL A 581 11.70 -22.89 22.07
CA VAL A 581 10.44 -23.15 21.40
C VAL A 581 10.54 -22.57 19.99
N GLU A 582 10.52 -23.43 18.98
CA GLU A 582 10.41 -22.98 17.59
C GLU A 582 9.00 -22.46 17.35
N VAL A 583 8.89 -21.20 16.97
CA VAL A 583 7.65 -20.56 16.54
C VAL A 583 7.60 -20.64 15.04
N PRO A 584 6.64 -21.36 14.43
CA PRO A 584 6.56 -21.46 12.99
C PRO A 584 6.20 -20.11 12.35
N GLN A 585 6.68 -19.85 11.14
CA GLN A 585 6.40 -18.62 10.37
C GLN A 585 4.88 -18.35 10.28
N SER A 586 4.09 -19.40 10.07
CA SER A 586 2.62 -19.30 10.04
C SER A 586 2.01 -18.71 11.32
N ALA A 587 2.69 -18.81 12.46
CA ALA A 587 2.21 -18.23 13.72
C ALA A 587 2.32 -16.69 13.74
N PHE A 588 3.36 -16.12 13.12
CA PHE A 588 3.51 -14.67 12.99
C PHE A 588 2.47 -14.11 12.01
N LEU A 589 2.24 -14.77 10.88
CA LEU A 589 1.23 -14.36 9.89
C LEU A 589 -0.21 -14.50 10.42
N ALA A 590 -0.48 -15.55 11.22
CA ALA A 590 -1.82 -15.79 11.74
C ALA A 590 -2.24 -14.79 12.83
N VAL A 591 -1.27 -14.16 13.50
CA VAL A 591 -1.53 -13.07 14.45
C VAL A 591 -2.08 -11.84 13.74
N LEU A 592 -1.77 -11.67 12.45
CA LEU A 592 -2.33 -10.59 11.60
C LEU A 592 -3.82 -10.81 11.27
N LYS A 593 -4.30 -12.06 11.36
CA LYS A 593 -5.68 -12.48 11.05
C LYS A 593 -6.34 -13.08 12.28
N LEU A 594 -6.40 -12.30 13.37
CA LEU A 594 -7.14 -12.68 14.57
C LEU A 594 -8.64 -12.44 14.33
N ASP A 595 -9.40 -13.52 14.12
CA ASP A 595 -10.87 -13.50 13.98
C ASP A 595 -11.57 -13.02 15.27
#